data_6503d04b38dc0b44c36c84df067146f1
#
_entry.id   6503d04b38dc0b44c36c84df067146f1
#
_cell.length_a   1.000
_cell.length_b   1.000
_cell.length_c   1.000
_cell.angle_alpha   90.00
_cell.angle_beta   90.00
_cell.angle_gamma   90.00
#
_symmetry.space_group_name_H-M   'P 1'
#
loop_
_entity.id
_entity.type
_entity.pdbx_description
1 polymer ?
#
loop_
_entity_poly.entity_id
_entity_poly.type
_entity_poly.pdbx_seq_one_letter_code
_entity_poly.pdbx_strand_id
1 'polypeptide(L)'
;VLERLDLPQTTPQRRIQPPAEPFSWHVVRERIERFVDRSPAFTVSLSLHILLFLALAAWTVRQAAPVRLRLTLAFGPSANEVGRPEGREEIAAVDVVEIEQPKEQDGQPEQNTVTAIEPVSVALPPTPAEEEPTEAATADAGAAGTAPVIAIGTALTGRESGARERLLGAGGGSDATETAVTLALEWIVRQQKKDGLWSLTGSYGDGGTQENRLAASAMALIALQGAGNTTRDGPHAAAVTRAWKALVRTQAPDGTFDTGRIPEQHAMYAHAQATIALCEIYGMTKDPTLAEPARLALEYAIAAQMPDGGWRYHPPQPGQENRGDMSVTGWYLMALKSGEMAGLHVPSSAYDSLRRFLDGVFVSAEKGYGYQINPNQKFFDFRPALTAEGLLCRQYLGLPRDDPQLVSGVELLLREATIDFDYRRKNVYAWYYATQVCHNMNGRVWTQWNGRMQEQLLGHQVQTGREKGSWDPANDQWGHVGGRLYVTALCACMLEVYYRHLPLYNAP
;
A
#
# COMPACT_ATOMS: atom_id res chain seq x y z
N VAL A 1 -81.17 -13.26 10.03
CA VAL A 1 -80.93 -13.71 8.65
C VAL A 1 -79.51 -13.55 8.34
N LEU A 2 -78.77 -14.68 8.40
CA LEU A 2 -77.34 -14.79 8.15
C LEU A 2 -77.18 -15.51 6.81
N GLU A 3 -76.58 -14.84 5.84
CA GLU A 3 -76.07 -15.51 4.62
C GLU A 3 -74.59 -15.69 4.73
N ARG A 4 -74.13 -16.95 4.65
CA ARG A 4 -72.74 -17.34 4.52
C ARG A 4 -72.33 -17.18 3.06
N LEU A 5 -71.22 -16.50 2.77
CA LEU A 5 -70.51 -16.53 1.52
C LEU A 5 -69.31 -17.45 1.67
N ASP A 6 -69.37 -18.61 1.03
CA ASP A 6 -68.24 -19.54 0.85
C ASP A 6 -67.30 -19.00 -0.23
N LEU A 7 -66.05 -18.79 0.13
CA LEU A 7 -64.97 -18.52 -0.82
C LEU A 7 -64.17 -19.81 -1.05
N PRO A 8 -63.85 -20.20 -2.27
CA PRO A 8 -63.03 -21.37 -2.51
C PRO A 8 -61.56 -21.09 -2.23
N GLN A 9 -60.95 -21.92 -1.38
CA GLN A 9 -59.51 -21.94 -1.15
C GLN A 9 -58.80 -22.61 -2.35
N THR A 10 -58.08 -21.80 -3.13
CA THR A 10 -57.14 -22.33 -4.14
C THR A 10 -55.74 -22.40 -3.51
N THR A 11 -55.28 -23.59 -3.22
CA THR A 11 -53.92 -23.90 -2.82
C THR A 11 -52.97 -23.69 -4.04
N PRO A 12 -51.88 -22.93 -3.90
CA PRO A 12 -50.93 -22.82 -5.01
C PRO A 12 -50.16 -24.12 -5.17
N GLN A 13 -50.33 -24.77 -6.30
CA GLN A 13 -49.50 -25.93 -6.72
C GLN A 13 -48.05 -25.45 -6.90
N ARG A 14 -47.14 -26.00 -6.07
CA ARG A 14 -45.69 -25.88 -6.20
C ARG A 14 -45.28 -26.49 -7.55
N ARG A 15 -44.86 -25.69 -8.53
CA ARG A 15 -44.17 -26.13 -9.74
C ARG A 15 -42.89 -26.83 -9.34
N ILE A 16 -42.85 -28.14 -9.50
CA ILE A 16 -41.63 -28.93 -9.40
C ILE A 16 -40.79 -28.57 -10.63
N GLN A 17 -39.64 -27.95 -10.42
CA GLN A 17 -38.65 -27.77 -11.49
C GLN A 17 -38.08 -29.17 -11.84
N PRO A 18 -37.90 -29.50 -13.12
CA PRO A 18 -37.23 -30.72 -13.50
C PRO A 18 -35.76 -30.68 -13.04
N PRO A 19 -35.16 -31.84 -12.72
CA PRO A 19 -33.75 -31.90 -12.33
C PRO A 19 -32.88 -31.38 -13.46
N ALA A 20 -31.82 -30.66 -13.08
CA ALA A 20 -30.82 -30.10 -13.99
C ALA A 20 -30.21 -31.26 -14.82
N GLU A 21 -30.26 -31.17 -16.14
CA GLU A 21 -29.64 -32.16 -17.01
C GLU A 21 -28.11 -32.18 -16.80
N PRO A 22 -27.46 -33.33 -16.83
CA PRO A 22 -26.02 -33.45 -16.70
C PRO A 22 -25.32 -32.68 -17.83
N PHE A 23 -24.25 -31.99 -17.49
CA PHE A 23 -23.40 -31.22 -18.42
C PHE A 23 -22.97 -32.13 -19.59
N SER A 24 -23.39 -31.79 -20.80
CA SER A 24 -23.05 -32.51 -22.02
C SER A 24 -22.29 -31.59 -22.98
N TRP A 25 -21.10 -32.01 -23.36
CA TRP A 25 -20.27 -31.33 -24.37
C TRP A 25 -20.97 -31.22 -25.73
N HIS A 26 -21.91 -32.14 -26.04
CA HIS A 26 -22.70 -32.10 -27.27
C HIS A 26 -23.58 -30.85 -27.32
N VAL A 27 -24.23 -30.48 -26.22
CA VAL A 27 -25.08 -29.27 -26.13
C VAL A 27 -24.28 -28.00 -26.26
N VAL A 28 -23.05 -27.98 -25.70
CA VAL A 28 -22.13 -26.85 -25.84
C VAL A 28 -21.68 -26.68 -27.28
N ARG A 29 -21.32 -27.78 -27.93
CA ARG A 29 -20.91 -27.79 -29.35
C ARG A 29 -22.02 -27.29 -30.27
N GLU A 30 -23.25 -27.77 -30.13
CA GLU A 30 -24.38 -27.28 -30.92
C GLU A 30 -24.71 -25.80 -30.71
N ARG A 31 -24.48 -25.27 -29.49
CA ARG A 31 -24.66 -23.82 -29.22
C ARG A 31 -23.58 -22.99 -29.91
N ILE A 32 -22.33 -23.47 -29.90
CA ILE A 32 -21.21 -22.81 -30.58
C ILE A 32 -21.44 -22.83 -32.10
N GLU A 33 -21.81 -23.97 -32.67
CA GLU A 33 -22.09 -24.08 -34.11
C GLU A 33 -23.23 -23.13 -34.52
N ARG A 34 -24.32 -23.08 -33.78
CA ARG A 34 -25.45 -22.14 -34.05
C ARG A 34 -25.06 -20.67 -33.87
N PHE A 35 -24.11 -20.35 -33.01
CA PHE A 35 -23.59 -18.99 -32.84
C PHE A 35 -22.69 -18.58 -34.01
N VAL A 36 -21.82 -19.48 -34.44
CA VAL A 36 -20.93 -19.29 -35.61
C VAL A 36 -21.74 -19.03 -36.88
N ASP A 37 -22.77 -19.84 -37.12
CA ASP A 37 -23.64 -19.72 -38.30
C ASP A 37 -24.50 -18.45 -38.31
N ARG A 38 -24.83 -17.91 -37.14
CA ARG A 38 -25.62 -16.67 -37.00
C ARG A 38 -24.83 -15.37 -37.04
N SER A 39 -23.50 -15.46 -36.92
CA SER A 39 -22.64 -14.26 -36.86
C SER A 39 -21.34 -14.45 -37.63
N PRO A 40 -21.39 -14.68 -38.94
CA PRO A 40 -20.18 -14.95 -39.73
C PRO A 40 -19.19 -13.80 -39.71
N ALA A 41 -19.66 -12.55 -39.66
CA ALA A 41 -18.79 -11.36 -39.57
C ALA A 41 -18.00 -11.32 -38.26
N PHE A 42 -18.61 -11.76 -37.13
CA PHE A 42 -17.94 -11.82 -35.85
C PHE A 42 -16.86 -12.90 -35.81
N THR A 43 -17.14 -14.07 -36.34
CA THR A 43 -16.18 -15.19 -36.39
C THR A 43 -15.01 -14.91 -37.30
N VAL A 44 -15.20 -14.25 -38.43
CA VAL A 44 -14.14 -13.77 -39.33
C VAL A 44 -13.29 -12.72 -38.63
N SER A 45 -13.92 -11.75 -37.99
CA SER A 45 -13.22 -10.71 -37.24
C SER A 45 -12.38 -11.29 -36.10
N LEU A 46 -12.94 -12.22 -35.29
CA LEU A 46 -12.23 -12.86 -34.20
C LEU A 46 -11.02 -13.66 -34.70
N SER A 47 -11.20 -14.43 -35.79
CA SER A 47 -10.12 -15.20 -36.40
C SER A 47 -8.99 -14.32 -36.91
N LEU A 48 -9.30 -13.18 -37.55
CA LEU A 48 -8.33 -12.18 -37.99
C LEU A 48 -7.54 -11.57 -36.81
N HIS A 49 -8.22 -11.26 -35.70
CA HIS A 49 -7.54 -10.74 -34.52
C HIS A 49 -6.62 -11.79 -33.87
N ILE A 50 -7.04 -13.05 -33.80
CA ILE A 50 -6.18 -14.14 -33.28
C ILE A 50 -4.94 -14.31 -34.17
N LEU A 51 -5.10 -14.31 -35.48
CA LEU A 51 -3.98 -14.41 -36.42
C LEU A 51 -3.03 -13.20 -36.30
N LEU A 52 -3.56 -12.00 -36.13
CA LEU A 52 -2.76 -10.79 -35.90
C LEU A 52 -1.98 -10.88 -34.59
N PHE A 53 -2.60 -11.34 -33.51
CA PHE A 53 -1.92 -11.55 -32.23
C PHE A 53 -0.81 -12.60 -32.31
N LEU A 54 -1.04 -13.70 -33.01
CA LEU A 54 -0.04 -14.74 -33.21
C LEU A 54 1.13 -14.22 -34.08
N ALA A 55 0.84 -13.42 -35.10
CA ALA A 55 1.87 -12.79 -35.94
C ALA A 55 2.71 -11.77 -35.13
N LEU A 56 2.07 -10.95 -34.30
CA LEU A 56 2.76 -10.00 -33.39
C LEU A 56 3.59 -10.72 -32.34
N ALA A 57 3.08 -11.81 -31.76
CA ALA A 57 3.84 -12.63 -30.82
C ALA A 57 5.07 -13.26 -31.45
N ALA A 58 4.92 -13.82 -32.68
CA ALA A 58 6.03 -14.37 -33.43
C ALA A 58 7.07 -13.30 -33.82
N TRP A 59 6.59 -12.08 -34.14
CA TRP A 59 7.46 -10.93 -34.42
C TRP A 59 8.27 -10.52 -33.18
N THR A 60 7.62 -10.40 -32.01
CA THR A 60 8.30 -10.03 -30.75
C THR A 60 9.31 -11.08 -30.32
N VAL A 61 9.04 -12.37 -30.47
CA VAL A 61 9.97 -13.46 -30.17
C VAL A 61 11.18 -13.42 -31.12
N ARG A 62 11.01 -13.07 -32.40
CA ARG A 62 12.11 -12.92 -33.35
C ARG A 62 12.99 -11.69 -33.11
N GLN A 63 12.47 -10.66 -32.44
CA GLN A 63 13.23 -9.44 -32.10
C GLN A 63 13.90 -9.49 -30.72
N ALA A 64 13.68 -10.53 -29.92
CA ALA A 64 14.40 -10.73 -28.68
C ALA A 64 15.88 -10.98 -29.01
N ALA A 65 16.70 -9.93 -28.90
CA ALA A 65 18.14 -10.06 -28.98
C ALA A 65 18.64 -10.95 -27.84
N PRO A 66 19.65 -11.82 -28.06
CA PRO A 66 20.19 -12.66 -27.01
C PRO A 66 20.73 -11.79 -25.87
N VAL A 67 20.21 -12.00 -24.65
CA VAL A 67 20.70 -11.33 -23.45
C VAL A 67 22.10 -11.84 -23.16
N ARG A 68 23.11 -11.00 -23.42
CA ARG A 68 24.50 -11.29 -23.04
C ARG A 68 24.71 -10.91 -21.57
N LEU A 69 24.72 -11.89 -20.67
CA LEU A 69 25.10 -11.71 -19.28
C LEU A 69 26.64 -11.57 -19.20
N ARG A 70 27.14 -10.39 -18.80
CA ARG A 70 28.56 -10.18 -18.44
C ARG A 70 28.70 -10.38 -16.93
N LEU A 71 29.33 -11.44 -16.52
CA LEU A 71 29.72 -11.66 -15.13
C LEU A 71 31.12 -11.08 -14.92
N THR A 72 31.27 -10.02 -14.16
CA THR A 72 32.57 -9.45 -13.78
C THR A 72 32.87 -9.91 -12.35
N LEU A 73 33.80 -10.83 -12.19
CA LEU A 73 34.34 -11.23 -10.88
C LEU A 73 35.51 -10.29 -10.55
N ALA A 74 35.31 -9.42 -9.55
CA ALA A 74 36.39 -8.60 -9.00
C ALA A 74 36.97 -9.32 -7.77
N PHE A 75 38.24 -9.79 -7.88
CA PHE A 75 39.01 -10.25 -6.72
C PHE A 75 39.70 -9.04 -6.12
N GLY A 76 39.35 -8.66 -4.89
CA GLY A 76 40.08 -7.65 -4.13
C GLY A 76 41.45 -8.19 -3.68
N PRO A 77 42.48 -7.33 -3.57
CA PRO A 77 43.76 -7.77 -3.08
C PRO A 77 43.69 -8.18 -1.61
N SER A 78 44.32 -9.31 -1.30
CA SER A 78 44.55 -9.79 0.07
C SER A 78 45.37 -8.76 0.84
N ALA A 79 44.86 -8.39 2.03
CA ALA A 79 45.51 -7.44 2.92
C ALA A 79 46.79 -8.08 3.52
N ASN A 80 47.90 -7.94 2.82
CA ASN A 80 49.23 -7.98 3.38
C ASN A 80 50.22 -7.57 2.28
N GLU A 81 50.46 -6.25 2.18
CA GLU A 81 51.75 -5.68 1.82
C GLU A 81 51.61 -4.15 1.79
N VAL A 82 52.27 -3.52 2.76
CA VAL A 82 52.49 -2.07 2.80
C VAL A 82 53.76 -1.79 1.95
N GLY A 83 53.61 -0.99 0.89
CA GLY A 83 54.78 -0.50 0.18
C GLY A 83 54.51 0.06 -1.23
N ARG A 84 54.42 1.38 -1.30
CA ARG A 84 54.64 2.34 -2.43
C ARG A 84 53.98 2.17 -3.78
N PRO A 85 53.47 3.29 -4.36
CA PRO A 85 52.81 3.31 -5.64
C PRO A 85 53.76 3.62 -6.80
N GLU A 86 53.71 2.81 -7.84
CA GLU A 86 54.02 3.19 -9.22
C GLU A 86 53.69 1.99 -10.15
N GLY A 87 52.96 2.25 -11.21
CA GLY A 87 52.76 1.30 -12.30
C GLY A 87 51.29 0.99 -12.61
N ARG A 88 50.76 1.63 -13.64
CA ARG A 88 49.55 1.16 -14.34
C ARG A 88 49.86 -0.17 -14.99
N GLU A 89 49.30 -1.26 -14.49
CA GLU A 89 49.24 -2.52 -15.23
C GLU A 89 47.92 -2.63 -15.98
N GLU A 90 48.02 -2.79 -17.29
CA GLU A 90 46.88 -3.16 -18.15
C GLU A 90 46.42 -4.57 -17.76
N ILE A 91 45.11 -4.66 -17.47
CA ILE A 91 44.48 -5.95 -17.15
C ILE A 91 44.27 -6.70 -18.47
N ALA A 92 44.95 -7.82 -18.63
CA ALA A 92 44.77 -8.75 -19.74
C ALA A 92 43.32 -9.25 -19.80
N ALA A 93 42.71 -9.18 -21.00
CA ALA A 93 41.39 -9.71 -21.26
C ALA A 93 41.40 -11.24 -21.12
N VAL A 94 40.54 -11.77 -20.28
CA VAL A 94 40.34 -13.22 -20.17
C VAL A 94 39.26 -13.62 -21.20
N ASP A 95 39.55 -14.65 -21.98
CA ASP A 95 38.71 -15.19 -23.04
C ASP A 95 37.32 -15.60 -22.50
N VAL A 96 36.29 -15.22 -23.25
CA VAL A 96 34.89 -15.50 -22.95
C VAL A 96 34.59 -16.94 -23.40
N VAL A 97 34.23 -17.81 -22.48
CA VAL A 97 33.66 -19.13 -22.81
C VAL A 97 32.18 -18.92 -23.16
N GLU A 98 31.86 -19.13 -24.41
CA GLU A 98 30.49 -19.09 -24.94
C GLU A 98 29.80 -20.41 -24.59
N ILE A 99 28.75 -20.35 -23.74
CA ILE A 99 27.94 -21.53 -23.42
C ILE A 99 26.72 -21.51 -24.37
N GLU A 100 26.74 -22.38 -25.37
CA GLU A 100 25.61 -22.67 -26.23
C GLU A 100 24.52 -23.43 -25.44
N GLN A 101 23.27 -23.04 -25.62
CA GLN A 101 22.10 -23.77 -25.08
C GLN A 101 21.94 -25.11 -25.82
N PRO A 102 21.65 -26.24 -25.11
CA PRO A 102 21.41 -27.50 -25.75
C PRO A 102 20.10 -27.47 -26.57
N LYS A 103 20.18 -27.96 -27.79
CA LYS A 103 19.01 -28.31 -28.61
C LYS A 103 18.31 -29.50 -27.96
N GLU A 104 17.00 -29.38 -27.76
CA GLU A 104 16.15 -30.51 -27.35
C GLU A 104 16.31 -31.69 -28.30
N GLN A 105 16.81 -32.80 -27.77
CA GLN A 105 16.61 -34.13 -28.36
C GLN A 105 15.89 -35.01 -27.36
N ASP A 106 14.83 -35.63 -27.85
CA ASP A 106 14.05 -36.66 -27.17
C ASP A 106 14.90 -37.82 -26.68
N GLY A 107 14.78 -38.19 -25.40
CA GLY A 107 15.44 -39.39 -24.86
C GLY A 107 15.40 -39.47 -23.33
N GLN A 108 14.81 -40.50 -22.84
CA GLN A 108 14.47 -41.02 -21.51
C GLN A 108 15.39 -40.63 -20.33
N PRO A 109 14.86 -40.65 -19.07
CA PRO A 109 15.52 -40.13 -17.89
C PRO A 109 16.52 -41.14 -17.30
N GLU A 110 17.78 -40.73 -17.23
CA GLU A 110 18.77 -41.39 -16.37
C GLU A 110 18.84 -40.70 -15.01
N GLN A 111 18.75 -41.51 -13.96
CA GLN A 111 18.89 -41.14 -12.57
C GLN A 111 20.32 -40.73 -12.26
N ASN A 112 20.57 -39.45 -12.00
CA ASN A 112 21.85 -39.01 -11.42
C ASN A 112 21.69 -38.72 -9.95
N THR A 113 22.35 -39.54 -9.15
CA THR A 113 22.49 -39.40 -7.70
C THR A 113 23.34 -38.18 -7.37
N VAL A 114 22.77 -37.21 -6.69
CA VAL A 114 23.48 -36.02 -6.19
C VAL A 114 24.10 -36.38 -4.85
N THR A 115 25.43 -36.39 -4.79
CA THR A 115 26.22 -36.53 -3.55
C THR A 115 26.17 -35.18 -2.80
N ALA A 116 25.70 -35.20 -1.58
CA ALA A 116 25.65 -34.04 -0.69
C ALA A 116 27.07 -33.60 -0.30
N ILE A 117 27.36 -32.33 -0.44
CA ILE A 117 28.58 -31.69 0.08
C ILE A 117 28.27 -31.11 1.46
N GLU A 118 29.02 -31.58 2.47
CA GLU A 118 28.88 -31.06 3.85
C GLU A 118 29.38 -29.62 3.97
N PRO A 119 28.77 -28.78 4.83
CA PRO A 119 29.19 -27.40 5.03
C PRO A 119 30.47 -27.34 5.90
N VAL A 120 31.47 -26.66 5.39
CA VAL A 120 32.69 -26.34 6.16
C VAL A 120 32.38 -25.16 7.09
N SER A 121 32.49 -25.43 8.39
CA SER A 121 32.40 -24.42 9.45
C SER A 121 33.71 -23.63 9.55
N VAL A 122 33.68 -22.32 9.24
CA VAL A 122 34.80 -21.40 9.47
C VAL A 122 34.57 -20.68 10.80
N ALA A 123 35.45 -20.92 11.75
CA ALA A 123 35.44 -20.22 13.04
C ALA A 123 36.01 -18.81 12.90
N LEU A 124 35.29 -17.82 13.44
CA LEU A 124 35.71 -16.42 13.56
C LEU A 124 36.66 -16.26 14.77
N PRO A 125 37.68 -15.38 14.69
CA PRO A 125 38.57 -15.09 15.80
C PRO A 125 37.90 -14.21 16.87
N PRO A 126 38.34 -14.28 18.15
CA PRO A 126 37.74 -13.59 19.26
C PRO A 126 38.04 -12.09 19.29
N THR A 127 37.00 -11.30 19.64
CA THR A 127 37.10 -9.86 19.90
C THR A 127 37.72 -9.58 21.27
N PRO A 128 38.53 -8.54 21.46
CA PRO A 128 39.10 -8.19 22.75
C PRO A 128 38.05 -7.66 23.73
N ALA A 129 38.21 -8.02 24.99
CA ALA A 129 37.38 -7.58 26.10
C ALA A 129 37.62 -6.11 26.45
N GLU A 130 36.57 -5.34 26.62
CA GLU A 130 36.58 -4.05 27.32
C GLU A 130 35.91 -4.20 28.71
N GLU A 131 36.51 -3.51 29.66
CA GLU A 131 36.33 -3.60 31.09
C GLU A 131 34.94 -3.15 31.58
N GLU A 132 34.40 -3.84 32.58
CA GLU A 132 33.21 -3.47 33.35
C GLU A 132 33.48 -2.29 34.30
N PRO A 133 32.44 -1.50 34.63
CA PRO A 133 32.29 -0.98 35.98
C PRO A 133 31.06 -1.54 36.71
N THR A 134 31.29 -1.82 37.93
CA THR A 134 30.56 -2.52 38.97
C THR A 134 29.34 -1.77 39.51
N GLU A 135 28.31 -2.58 39.92
CA GLU A 135 27.28 -2.36 40.97
C GLU A 135 26.26 -1.21 40.81
N ALA A 136 25.04 -1.34 41.15
CA ALA A 136 24.15 -2.31 41.80
C ALA A 136 22.69 -1.89 41.58
N ALA A 137 21.79 -2.80 41.46
CA ALA A 137 20.55 -2.87 42.21
C ALA A 137 19.61 -3.95 41.61
N THR A 138 19.31 -4.92 42.46
CA THR A 138 18.33 -5.98 42.25
C THR A 138 16.93 -5.40 42.08
N ALA A 139 16.22 -5.76 40.99
CA ALA A 139 14.76 -5.78 40.97
C ALA A 139 14.28 -6.82 39.97
N ASP A 140 13.68 -7.80 40.54
CA ASP A 140 12.57 -8.67 40.14
C ASP A 140 12.41 -9.05 38.66
N ALA A 141 12.60 -10.34 38.39
CA ALA A 141 12.28 -10.99 37.11
C ALA A 141 10.78 -11.24 37.01
N GLY A 142 10.13 -10.63 36.02
CA GLY A 142 8.76 -11.01 35.66
C GLY A 142 7.98 -9.98 34.90
N ALA A 143 8.35 -9.68 33.65
CA ALA A 143 7.38 -9.20 32.67
C ALA A 143 7.99 -9.32 31.26
N ALA A 144 7.37 -10.10 30.40
CA ALA A 144 7.65 -10.11 28.98
C ALA A 144 7.59 -8.67 28.45
N GLY A 145 8.68 -8.22 27.79
CA GLY A 145 8.85 -6.84 27.35
C GLY A 145 7.73 -6.37 26.44
N THR A 146 6.78 -5.65 27.02
CA THR A 146 5.90 -4.78 26.24
C THR A 146 6.78 -3.65 25.71
N ALA A 147 6.95 -3.60 24.38
CA ALA A 147 7.53 -2.43 23.72
C ALA A 147 6.82 -1.18 24.30
N PRO A 148 7.56 -0.09 24.62
CA PRO A 148 6.94 1.10 25.15
C PRO A 148 5.94 1.62 24.14
N VAL A 149 4.66 1.49 24.43
CA VAL A 149 3.59 2.15 23.71
C VAL A 149 3.88 3.64 23.93
N ILE A 150 4.44 4.31 22.90
CA ILE A 150 4.40 5.77 22.84
C ILE A 150 2.96 6.10 23.14
N ALA A 151 2.71 6.98 24.12
CA ALA A 151 1.36 7.36 24.47
C ALA A 151 0.66 7.78 23.17
N ILE A 152 -0.18 6.89 22.62
CA ILE A 152 -0.78 7.02 21.29
C ILE A 152 -1.44 8.38 21.13
N GLY A 153 -1.99 8.95 22.22
CA GLY A 153 -2.58 10.29 22.27
C GLY A 153 -1.61 11.45 22.00
N THR A 154 -0.29 11.24 22.00
CA THR A 154 0.70 12.29 21.65
C THR A 154 1.22 12.20 20.23
N ALA A 155 0.85 11.16 19.46
CA ALA A 155 1.40 10.92 18.14
C ALA A 155 1.09 12.03 17.10
N LEU A 156 0.02 12.82 17.33
CA LEU A 156 -0.35 13.95 16.46
C LEU A 156 0.34 15.27 16.82
N THR A 157 1.03 15.36 17.97
CA THR A 157 1.68 16.60 18.43
C THR A 157 2.90 16.99 17.59
N GLY A 158 3.43 16.06 16.80
CA GLY A 158 4.50 16.34 15.84
C GLY A 158 4.13 17.38 14.78
N ARG A 159 2.84 17.60 14.54
CA ARG A 159 2.30 18.54 13.55
C ARG A 159 2.19 19.98 14.09
N GLU A 160 2.37 20.18 15.39
CA GLU A 160 2.41 21.50 16.00
C GLU A 160 3.69 22.26 15.59
N SER A 161 3.58 23.57 15.38
CA SER A 161 4.63 24.40 14.78
C SER A 161 6.03 24.13 15.36
N GLY A 162 6.22 24.29 16.67
CA GLY A 162 7.54 24.09 17.29
C GLY A 162 8.04 22.63 17.33
N ALA A 163 7.15 21.65 17.32
CA ALA A 163 7.51 20.23 17.20
C ALA A 163 7.90 19.88 15.76
N ARG A 164 7.14 20.39 14.79
CA ARG A 164 7.36 20.17 13.36
C ARG A 164 8.77 20.54 12.91
N GLU A 165 9.26 21.73 13.25
CA GLU A 165 10.61 22.20 12.89
C GLU A 165 11.70 21.28 13.46
N ARG A 166 11.58 20.88 14.73
CA ARG A 166 12.55 19.98 15.35
C ARG A 166 12.56 18.59 14.70
N LEU A 167 11.37 18.03 14.44
CA LEU A 167 11.22 16.71 13.85
C LEU A 167 11.66 16.70 12.39
N LEU A 168 11.40 17.78 11.64
CA LEU A 168 11.87 17.94 10.27
C LEU A 168 13.40 17.81 10.21
N GLY A 169 14.12 18.58 11.01
CA GLY A 169 15.59 18.52 11.05
C GLY A 169 16.13 17.19 11.55
N ALA A 170 15.55 16.64 12.63
CA ALA A 170 15.94 15.34 13.18
C ALA A 170 15.68 14.18 12.21
N GLY A 171 14.59 14.25 11.43
CA GLY A 171 14.23 13.25 10.43
C GLY A 171 14.99 13.34 9.11
N GLY A 172 15.83 14.38 8.93
CA GLY A 172 16.58 14.61 7.69
C GLY A 172 15.76 15.30 6.60
N GLY A 173 14.71 16.01 6.96
CA GLY A 173 14.00 16.95 6.08
C GLY A 173 14.76 18.27 5.94
N SER A 174 14.28 19.16 5.07
CA SER A 174 14.95 20.41 4.72
C SER A 174 13.95 21.52 4.37
N ASP A 175 14.42 22.75 4.25
CA ASP A 175 13.61 23.87 3.75
C ASP A 175 13.06 23.59 2.34
N ALA A 176 13.79 22.83 1.53
CA ALA A 176 13.33 22.43 0.20
C ALA A 176 12.13 21.46 0.29
N THR A 177 12.15 20.50 1.22
CA THR A 177 11.00 19.58 1.43
C THR A 177 9.79 20.34 1.96
N GLU A 178 9.97 21.31 2.88
CA GLU A 178 8.89 22.14 3.39
C GLU A 178 8.32 23.09 2.34
N THR A 179 9.16 23.64 1.49
CA THR A 179 8.72 24.44 0.34
C THR A 179 7.88 23.61 -0.62
N ALA A 180 8.30 22.37 -0.88
CA ALA A 180 7.55 21.45 -1.74
C ALA A 180 6.19 21.07 -1.14
N VAL A 181 6.12 20.81 0.17
CA VAL A 181 4.85 20.59 0.89
C VAL A 181 3.96 21.82 0.77
N THR A 182 4.49 23.02 1.07
CA THR A 182 3.73 24.28 0.97
C THR A 182 3.11 24.45 -0.43
N LEU A 183 3.89 24.29 -1.48
CA LEU A 183 3.42 24.39 -2.87
C LEU A 183 2.35 23.33 -3.19
N ALA A 184 2.50 22.11 -2.68
CA ALA A 184 1.53 21.03 -2.87
C ALA A 184 0.18 21.36 -2.21
N LEU A 185 0.23 21.82 -0.95
CA LEU A 185 -0.97 22.21 -0.21
C LEU A 185 -1.67 23.42 -0.84
N GLU A 186 -0.94 24.41 -1.31
CA GLU A 186 -1.50 25.53 -2.08
C GLU A 186 -2.19 25.05 -3.34
N TRP A 187 -1.57 24.10 -4.08
CA TRP A 187 -2.20 23.51 -5.26
C TRP A 187 -3.47 22.75 -4.89
N ILE A 188 -3.44 21.90 -3.86
CA ILE A 188 -4.61 21.17 -3.35
C ILE A 188 -5.74 22.14 -3.01
N VAL A 189 -5.48 23.21 -2.25
CA VAL A 189 -6.48 24.20 -1.86
C VAL A 189 -7.09 24.91 -3.07
N ARG A 190 -6.31 25.22 -4.09
CA ARG A 190 -6.83 25.81 -5.36
C ARG A 190 -7.82 24.88 -6.08
N GLN A 191 -7.77 23.55 -5.85
CA GLN A 191 -8.66 22.58 -6.48
C GLN A 191 -9.98 22.38 -5.70
N GLN A 192 -10.12 22.96 -4.50
CA GLN A 192 -11.34 22.84 -3.71
C GLN A 192 -12.54 23.44 -4.45
N LYS A 193 -13.63 22.68 -4.55
CA LYS A 193 -14.89 23.14 -5.20
C LYS A 193 -15.65 24.11 -4.29
N LYS A 194 -16.62 24.83 -4.86
CA LYS A 194 -17.44 25.81 -4.12
C LYS A 194 -18.23 25.19 -2.97
N ASP A 195 -18.62 23.93 -3.07
CA ASP A 195 -19.32 23.19 -2.02
C ASP A 195 -18.41 22.70 -0.87
N GLY A 196 -17.10 22.92 -0.97
CA GLY A 196 -16.11 22.58 0.04
C GLY A 196 -15.42 21.24 -0.16
N LEU A 197 -15.84 20.42 -1.12
CA LEU A 197 -15.23 19.12 -1.40
C LEU A 197 -14.24 19.21 -2.57
N TRP A 198 -13.45 18.16 -2.75
CA TRP A 198 -12.58 17.96 -3.92
C TRP A 198 -13.16 16.92 -4.87
N SER A 199 -12.54 16.75 -6.01
CA SER A 199 -12.95 15.85 -7.09
C SER A 199 -11.72 15.17 -7.67
N LEU A 200 -11.75 13.85 -7.88
CA LEU A 200 -10.66 13.14 -8.56
C LEU A 200 -10.61 13.46 -10.06
N THR A 201 -11.76 13.68 -10.68
CA THR A 201 -11.83 14.08 -12.09
C THR A 201 -11.49 15.55 -12.32
N GLY A 202 -11.51 16.32 -11.26
CA GLY A 202 -10.99 17.67 -11.11
C GLY A 202 -11.50 18.75 -12.03
N SER A 203 -10.82 19.90 -11.92
CA SER A 203 -10.78 20.99 -12.92
C SER A 203 -9.35 21.19 -13.45
N TYR A 204 -8.49 20.23 -13.26
CA TYR A 204 -7.10 20.14 -13.75
C TYR A 204 -7.01 19.13 -14.91
N GLY A 205 -5.95 19.22 -15.74
CA GLY A 205 -5.85 18.51 -17.02
C GLY A 205 -5.80 16.98 -16.89
N ASP A 206 -5.16 16.45 -15.84
CA ASP A 206 -4.89 15.03 -15.65
C ASP A 206 -5.74 14.47 -14.49
N GLY A 207 -7.05 14.70 -14.56
CA GLY A 207 -8.02 14.13 -13.63
C GLY A 207 -8.14 12.62 -13.79
N GLY A 208 -8.60 11.97 -12.71
CA GLY A 208 -8.91 10.54 -12.73
C GLY A 208 -10.09 10.21 -13.65
N THR A 209 -10.14 8.97 -14.10
CA THR A 209 -11.22 8.47 -14.96
C THR A 209 -12.52 8.19 -14.21
N GLN A 210 -12.46 8.09 -12.88
CA GLN A 210 -13.61 7.79 -12.03
C GLN A 210 -13.74 8.84 -10.92
N GLU A 211 -14.94 9.41 -10.79
CA GLU A 211 -15.19 10.35 -9.70
C GLU A 211 -15.38 9.61 -8.37
N ASN A 212 -14.69 10.11 -7.36
CA ASN A 212 -14.89 9.74 -5.97
C ASN A 212 -14.59 10.94 -5.07
N ARG A 213 -15.62 11.72 -4.78
CA ARG A 213 -15.50 12.96 -4.02
C ARG A 213 -15.11 12.72 -2.56
N LEU A 214 -15.53 11.59 -1.98
CA LEU A 214 -15.15 11.22 -0.63
C LEU A 214 -13.63 10.97 -0.56
N ALA A 215 -13.08 10.11 -1.43
CA ALA A 215 -11.65 9.84 -1.46
C ALA A 215 -10.82 11.10 -1.78
N ALA A 216 -11.27 11.91 -2.76
CA ALA A 216 -10.60 13.16 -3.11
C ALA A 216 -10.51 14.12 -1.92
N SER A 217 -11.61 14.29 -1.18
CA SER A 217 -11.67 15.18 -0.03
C SER A 217 -10.90 14.62 1.16
N ALA A 218 -10.99 13.32 1.41
CA ALA A 218 -10.24 12.66 2.47
C ALA A 218 -8.72 12.79 2.26
N MET A 219 -8.21 12.47 1.06
CA MET A 219 -6.78 12.59 0.76
C MET A 219 -6.28 14.04 0.83
N ALA A 220 -7.07 15.00 0.34
CA ALA A 220 -6.73 16.42 0.47
C ALA A 220 -6.66 16.86 1.95
N LEU A 221 -7.62 16.42 2.78
CA LEU A 221 -7.63 16.70 4.21
C LEU A 221 -6.47 16.00 4.95
N ILE A 222 -6.18 14.74 4.60
CA ILE A 222 -5.03 14.00 5.15
C ILE A 222 -3.74 14.80 4.93
N ALA A 223 -3.50 15.31 3.72
CA ALA A 223 -2.33 16.13 3.43
C ALA A 223 -2.37 17.48 4.18
N LEU A 224 -3.46 18.22 4.13
CA LEU A 224 -3.58 19.50 4.83
C LEU A 224 -3.35 19.37 6.35
N GLN A 225 -3.95 18.35 6.97
CA GLN A 225 -3.85 18.08 8.39
C GLN A 225 -2.47 17.52 8.77
N GLY A 226 -1.82 16.77 7.88
CA GLY A 226 -0.43 16.31 8.07
C GLY A 226 0.53 17.44 8.31
N ALA A 227 0.35 18.54 7.59
CA ALA A 227 1.14 19.77 7.76
C ALA A 227 0.60 20.73 8.87
N GLY A 228 -0.27 20.25 9.76
CA GLY A 228 -0.76 21.01 10.90
C GLY A 228 -1.93 21.96 10.62
N ASN A 229 -2.53 21.94 9.41
CA ASN A 229 -3.71 22.74 9.15
C ASN A 229 -4.95 22.09 9.79
N THR A 230 -5.63 22.85 10.65
CA THR A 230 -6.85 22.41 11.35
C THR A 230 -8.04 23.29 10.97
N THR A 231 -9.18 23.10 11.63
CA THR A 231 -10.31 24.01 11.52
C THR A 231 -10.06 25.38 12.20
N ARG A 232 -8.98 25.50 12.98
CA ARG A 232 -8.64 26.70 13.76
C ARG A 232 -7.29 27.28 13.37
N ASP A 233 -6.30 26.43 13.08
CA ASP A 233 -4.91 26.80 12.93
C ASP A 233 -4.38 26.49 11.53
N GLY A 234 -3.34 27.20 11.15
CA GLY A 234 -2.64 27.03 9.88
C GLY A 234 -3.19 27.90 8.74
N PRO A 235 -2.38 28.15 7.71
CA PRO A 235 -2.73 29.03 6.59
C PRO A 235 -3.94 28.55 5.78
N HIS A 236 -4.28 27.28 5.86
CA HIS A 236 -5.39 26.68 5.09
C HIS A 236 -6.61 26.32 5.97
N ALA A 237 -6.71 26.85 7.19
CA ALA A 237 -7.80 26.56 8.13
C ALA A 237 -9.20 26.78 7.51
N ALA A 238 -9.37 27.83 6.69
CA ALA A 238 -10.63 28.10 6.03
C ALA A 238 -11.04 26.99 5.03
N ALA A 239 -10.08 26.39 4.30
CA ALA A 239 -10.34 25.28 3.39
C ALA A 239 -10.71 24.01 4.15
N VAL A 240 -9.97 23.70 5.22
CA VAL A 240 -10.23 22.55 6.12
C VAL A 240 -11.62 22.69 6.75
N THR A 241 -11.97 23.89 7.26
CA THR A 241 -13.29 24.13 7.85
C THR A 241 -14.45 23.94 6.85
N ARG A 242 -14.29 24.45 5.63
CA ARG A 242 -15.35 24.24 4.58
C ARG A 242 -15.54 22.76 4.26
N ALA A 243 -14.45 22.02 4.16
CA ALA A 243 -14.48 20.59 3.83
C ALA A 243 -15.18 19.80 4.94
N TRP A 244 -14.81 20.01 6.20
CA TRP A 244 -15.42 19.29 7.32
C TRP A 244 -16.90 19.64 7.48
N LYS A 245 -17.29 20.90 7.32
CA LYS A 245 -18.69 21.30 7.30
C LYS A 245 -19.48 20.62 6.16
N ALA A 246 -18.84 20.37 5.02
CA ALA A 246 -19.48 19.66 3.91
C ALA A 246 -19.58 18.16 4.19
N LEU A 247 -18.49 17.51 4.63
CA LEU A 247 -18.46 16.05 4.85
C LEU A 247 -19.37 15.61 6.00
N VAL A 248 -19.34 16.31 7.14
CA VAL A 248 -20.20 15.96 8.29
C VAL A 248 -21.70 16.03 7.94
N ARG A 249 -22.10 16.95 7.06
CA ARG A 249 -23.51 17.01 6.57
C ARG A 249 -23.90 15.84 5.69
N THR A 250 -22.96 15.12 5.12
CA THR A 250 -23.19 13.94 4.27
C THR A 250 -23.07 12.63 5.04
N GLN A 251 -22.70 12.70 6.31
CA GLN A 251 -22.56 11.48 7.12
C GLN A 251 -23.93 10.92 7.50
N ALA A 252 -24.13 9.64 7.23
CA ALA A 252 -25.29 8.89 7.62
C ALA A 252 -25.21 8.40 9.09
N PRO A 253 -26.34 8.03 9.72
CA PRO A 253 -26.35 7.55 11.11
C PRO A 253 -25.49 6.28 11.35
N ASP A 254 -25.22 5.51 10.32
CA ASP A 254 -24.35 4.33 10.38
C ASP A 254 -22.85 4.66 10.26
N GLY A 255 -22.49 5.93 10.10
CA GLY A 255 -21.11 6.39 9.98
C GLY A 255 -20.58 6.47 8.54
N THR A 256 -21.35 6.05 7.54
CA THR A 256 -21.00 6.20 6.12
C THR A 256 -21.18 7.63 5.62
N PHE A 257 -20.68 7.95 4.42
CA PHE A 257 -20.76 9.29 3.83
C PHE A 257 -21.43 9.23 2.45
N ASP A 258 -22.47 10.02 2.26
CA ASP A 258 -23.12 10.23 0.95
C ASP A 258 -22.57 11.49 0.28
N THR A 259 -21.54 11.35 -0.51
CA THR A 259 -20.93 12.43 -1.31
C THR A 259 -21.27 12.30 -2.80
N GLY A 260 -22.27 11.50 -3.13
CA GLY A 260 -22.66 11.12 -4.48
C GLY A 260 -22.11 9.74 -4.87
N ARG A 261 -22.25 9.39 -6.15
CA ARG A 261 -21.89 8.05 -6.64
C ARG A 261 -20.40 7.77 -6.43
N ILE A 262 -20.13 6.70 -5.70
CA ILE A 262 -18.79 6.14 -5.52
C ILE A 262 -18.74 4.77 -6.23
N PRO A 263 -17.70 4.46 -7.05
CA PRO A 263 -17.53 3.11 -7.58
C PRO A 263 -17.44 2.10 -6.43
N GLU A 264 -18.19 1.00 -6.52
CA GLU A 264 -18.33 0.03 -5.43
C GLU A 264 -16.98 -0.46 -4.88
N GLN A 265 -16.04 -0.81 -5.78
CA GLN A 265 -14.70 -1.25 -5.40
C GLN A 265 -13.85 -0.17 -4.70
N HIS A 266 -14.27 1.09 -4.71
CA HIS A 266 -13.54 2.19 -4.07
C HIS A 266 -14.21 2.70 -2.79
N ALA A 267 -15.42 2.24 -2.48
CA ALA A 267 -16.21 2.76 -1.36
C ALA A 267 -15.49 2.59 -0.02
N MET A 268 -14.96 1.40 0.23
CA MET A 268 -14.29 1.08 1.49
C MET A 268 -12.93 1.78 1.63
N TYR A 269 -12.17 1.98 0.54
CA TYR A 269 -10.97 2.83 0.56
C TYR A 269 -11.30 4.28 0.95
N ALA A 270 -12.32 4.84 0.31
CA ALA A 270 -12.73 6.21 0.55
C ALA A 270 -13.22 6.41 1.99
N HIS A 271 -13.97 5.44 2.53
CA HIS A 271 -14.44 5.46 3.91
C HIS A 271 -13.26 5.39 4.90
N ALA A 272 -12.31 4.47 4.71
CA ALA A 272 -11.14 4.36 5.58
C ALA A 272 -10.31 5.66 5.59
N GLN A 273 -10.07 6.26 4.41
CA GLN A 273 -9.36 7.53 4.29
C GLN A 273 -10.12 8.68 4.98
N ALA A 274 -11.44 8.75 4.83
CA ALA A 274 -12.27 9.74 5.51
C ALA A 274 -12.24 9.54 7.05
N THR A 275 -12.26 8.29 7.52
CA THR A 275 -12.14 7.96 8.94
C THR A 275 -10.78 8.39 9.50
N ILE A 276 -9.67 8.15 8.78
CA ILE A 276 -8.34 8.65 9.17
C ILE A 276 -8.39 10.16 9.33
N ALA A 277 -8.81 10.88 8.28
CA ALA A 277 -8.83 12.34 8.31
C ALA A 277 -9.71 12.88 9.44
N LEU A 278 -10.87 12.27 9.67
CA LEU A 278 -11.82 12.71 10.69
C LEU A 278 -11.32 12.44 12.13
N CYS A 279 -10.73 11.27 12.35
CA CYS A 279 -10.12 10.97 13.64
C CYS A 279 -8.92 11.87 13.93
N GLU A 280 -8.07 12.12 12.92
CA GLU A 280 -6.92 13.01 13.06
C GLU A 280 -7.33 14.45 13.40
N ILE A 281 -8.29 15.04 12.67
CA ILE A 281 -8.73 16.40 12.97
C ILE A 281 -9.39 16.50 14.35
N TYR A 282 -10.21 15.49 14.74
CA TYR A 282 -10.76 15.44 16.09
C TYR A 282 -9.64 15.30 17.13
N GLY A 283 -8.64 14.46 16.88
CA GLY A 283 -7.48 14.28 17.75
C GLY A 283 -6.69 15.59 17.95
N MET A 284 -6.48 16.35 16.87
CA MET A 284 -5.73 17.61 16.90
C MET A 284 -6.50 18.78 17.53
N THR A 285 -7.84 18.82 17.36
CA THR A 285 -8.63 20.01 17.77
C THR A 285 -9.46 19.81 19.01
N LYS A 286 -9.80 18.57 19.31
CA LYS A 286 -10.80 18.20 20.33
C LYS A 286 -12.11 18.99 20.17
N ASP A 287 -12.46 19.29 18.91
CA ASP A 287 -13.71 19.99 18.60
C ASP A 287 -14.90 19.07 18.88
N PRO A 288 -15.80 19.43 19.81
CA PRO A 288 -16.92 18.59 20.20
C PRO A 288 -17.88 18.31 19.04
N THR A 289 -17.93 19.17 18.01
CA THR A 289 -18.77 18.96 16.83
C THR A 289 -18.27 17.85 15.92
N LEU A 290 -17.00 17.44 16.06
CA LEU A 290 -16.38 16.36 15.31
C LEU A 290 -16.30 15.04 16.10
N ALA A 291 -16.60 15.07 17.40
CA ALA A 291 -16.49 13.90 18.27
C ALA A 291 -17.43 12.76 17.84
N GLU A 292 -18.72 13.05 17.70
CA GLU A 292 -19.70 12.06 17.29
C GLU A 292 -19.51 11.59 15.84
N PRO A 293 -19.27 12.47 14.85
CA PRO A 293 -18.90 12.03 13.52
C PRO A 293 -17.67 11.10 13.48
N ALA A 294 -16.61 11.40 14.24
CA ALA A 294 -15.40 10.54 14.29
C ALA A 294 -15.70 9.17 14.90
N ARG A 295 -16.50 9.15 15.98
CA ARG A 295 -16.94 7.91 16.63
C ARG A 295 -17.74 7.03 15.67
N LEU A 296 -18.73 7.58 14.99
CA LEU A 296 -19.58 6.84 14.04
C LEU A 296 -18.76 6.27 12.86
N ALA A 297 -17.87 7.06 12.26
CA ALA A 297 -17.02 6.58 11.19
C ALA A 297 -16.08 5.43 11.65
N LEU A 298 -15.53 5.54 12.86
CA LEU A 298 -14.68 4.51 13.44
C LEU A 298 -15.46 3.24 13.79
N GLU A 299 -16.68 3.36 14.31
CA GLU A 299 -17.56 2.22 14.62
C GLU A 299 -17.95 1.46 13.35
N TYR A 300 -18.29 2.18 12.27
CA TYR A 300 -18.51 1.54 10.97
C TYR A 300 -17.25 0.80 10.50
N ALA A 301 -16.06 1.43 10.62
CA ALA A 301 -14.80 0.82 10.26
C ALA A 301 -14.57 -0.50 11.00
N ILE A 302 -14.85 -0.55 12.31
CA ILE A 302 -14.74 -1.75 13.13
C ILE A 302 -15.76 -2.81 12.71
N ALA A 303 -17.02 -2.42 12.54
CA ALA A 303 -18.12 -3.33 12.16
C ALA A 303 -17.93 -3.93 10.75
N ALA A 304 -17.23 -3.24 9.88
CA ALA A 304 -16.95 -3.69 8.50
C ALA A 304 -15.80 -4.69 8.39
N GLN A 305 -15.16 -5.09 9.50
CA GLN A 305 -14.08 -6.09 9.50
C GLN A 305 -14.61 -7.46 9.08
N MET A 306 -13.91 -8.10 8.14
CA MET A 306 -14.24 -9.45 7.67
C MET A 306 -13.94 -10.51 8.75
N PRO A 307 -14.61 -11.67 8.71
CA PRO A 307 -14.39 -12.75 9.69
C PRO A 307 -12.94 -13.25 9.76
N ASP A 308 -12.19 -13.15 8.66
CA ASP A 308 -10.76 -13.49 8.61
C ASP A 308 -9.85 -12.42 9.22
N GLY A 309 -10.39 -11.26 9.58
CA GLY A 309 -9.69 -10.15 10.24
C GLY A 309 -9.20 -9.05 9.31
N GLY A 310 -9.34 -9.20 8.01
CA GLY A 310 -9.04 -8.14 7.03
C GLY A 310 -10.27 -7.24 6.73
N TRP A 311 -10.13 -6.38 5.73
CA TRP A 311 -11.23 -5.61 5.12
C TRP A 311 -11.23 -5.79 3.62
N ARG A 312 -12.38 -5.52 2.97
CA ARG A 312 -12.54 -5.64 1.52
C ARG A 312 -13.32 -4.46 0.95
N TYR A 313 -13.78 -4.55 -0.29
CA TYR A 313 -14.50 -3.50 -1.02
C TYR A 313 -15.91 -3.23 -0.51
N HIS A 314 -16.45 -4.11 0.32
CA HIS A 314 -17.77 -4.02 0.98
C HIS A 314 -17.69 -4.58 2.39
N PRO A 315 -18.60 -4.22 3.30
CA PRO A 315 -18.74 -4.88 4.60
C PRO A 315 -19.12 -6.36 4.44
N PRO A 316 -18.98 -7.20 5.49
CA PRO A 316 -19.43 -8.59 5.47
C PRO A 316 -20.88 -8.72 5.02
N GLN A 317 -21.16 -9.65 4.09
CA GLN A 317 -22.50 -9.86 3.53
C GLN A 317 -22.92 -11.32 3.71
N PRO A 318 -24.18 -11.58 4.14
CA PRO A 318 -24.68 -12.94 4.27
C PRO A 318 -24.62 -13.70 2.95
N GLY A 319 -24.12 -14.94 2.96
CA GLY A 319 -24.07 -15.80 1.78
C GLY A 319 -22.96 -15.48 0.77
N GLN A 320 -22.11 -14.51 1.06
CA GLN A 320 -20.93 -14.21 0.23
C GLN A 320 -19.63 -14.71 0.88
N GLU A 321 -18.57 -14.79 0.07
CA GLU A 321 -17.22 -15.04 0.55
C GLU A 321 -16.66 -13.80 1.21
N ASN A 322 -16.78 -13.75 2.54
CA ASN A 322 -16.33 -12.62 3.35
C ASN A 322 -14.83 -12.75 3.70
N ARG A 323 -13.97 -12.46 2.73
CA ARG A 323 -12.51 -12.45 2.90
C ARG A 323 -11.95 -11.05 2.68
N GLY A 324 -11.04 -10.67 3.56
CA GLY A 324 -10.29 -9.42 3.43
C GLY A 324 -9.25 -9.46 2.32
N ASP A 325 -8.76 -8.29 1.93
CA ASP A 325 -7.55 -8.13 1.13
C ASP A 325 -6.60 -7.10 1.75
N MET A 326 -5.30 -7.24 1.47
CA MET A 326 -4.26 -6.44 2.10
C MET A 326 -4.37 -4.97 1.73
N SER A 327 -4.75 -4.66 0.47
CA SER A 327 -4.77 -3.28 -0.04
C SER A 327 -5.86 -2.40 0.60
N VAL A 328 -6.96 -2.98 1.07
CA VAL A 328 -7.99 -2.28 1.86
C VAL A 328 -7.63 -2.30 3.34
N THR A 329 -7.09 -3.44 3.80
CA THR A 329 -6.76 -3.67 5.22
C THR A 329 -5.74 -2.67 5.74
N GLY A 330 -4.73 -2.30 4.96
CA GLY A 330 -3.73 -1.30 5.34
C GLY A 330 -4.35 0.06 5.71
N TRP A 331 -5.31 0.54 4.92
CA TRP A 331 -6.03 1.79 5.21
C TRP A 331 -6.87 1.69 6.49
N TYR A 332 -7.55 0.55 6.70
CA TYR A 332 -8.37 0.37 7.91
C TYR A 332 -7.54 0.28 9.19
N LEU A 333 -6.37 -0.36 9.15
CA LEU A 333 -5.48 -0.29 10.31
C LEU A 333 -5.07 1.15 10.63
N MET A 334 -4.70 1.95 9.62
CA MET A 334 -4.39 3.37 9.85
C MET A 334 -5.61 4.13 10.41
N ALA A 335 -6.83 3.82 9.97
CA ALA A 335 -8.04 4.40 10.51
C ALA A 335 -8.25 4.04 11.99
N LEU A 336 -8.07 2.77 12.37
CA LEU A 336 -8.15 2.33 13.77
C LEU A 336 -7.08 3.04 14.63
N LYS A 337 -5.85 3.14 14.14
CA LYS A 337 -4.76 3.83 14.85
C LYS A 337 -5.01 5.34 14.96
N SER A 338 -5.56 5.97 13.93
CA SER A 338 -5.99 7.38 14.01
C SER A 338 -7.10 7.57 15.05
N GLY A 339 -8.01 6.61 15.20
CA GLY A 339 -9.02 6.59 16.26
C GLY A 339 -8.39 6.55 17.66
N GLU A 340 -7.44 5.65 17.90
CA GLU A 340 -6.69 5.58 19.16
C GLU A 340 -5.91 6.87 19.44
N MET A 341 -5.22 7.43 18.45
CA MET A 341 -4.53 8.74 18.57
C MET A 341 -5.49 9.87 18.93
N ALA A 342 -6.71 9.80 18.47
CA ALA A 342 -7.77 10.75 18.83
C ALA A 342 -8.36 10.51 20.22
N GLY A 343 -8.03 9.41 20.90
CA GLY A 343 -8.59 9.00 22.19
C GLY A 343 -9.95 8.32 22.07
N LEU A 344 -10.29 7.81 20.89
CA LEU A 344 -11.48 7.00 20.66
C LEU A 344 -11.20 5.52 20.97
N HIS A 345 -12.24 4.81 21.40
CA HIS A 345 -12.10 3.40 21.76
C HIS A 345 -12.04 2.49 20.52
N VAL A 346 -10.99 1.66 20.45
CA VAL A 346 -10.86 0.55 19.49
C VAL A 346 -10.74 -0.75 20.29
N PRO A 347 -11.63 -1.74 20.11
CA PRO A 347 -11.55 -3.00 20.83
C PRO A 347 -10.30 -3.80 20.43
N SER A 348 -9.62 -4.40 21.41
CA SER A 348 -8.43 -5.24 21.16
C SER A 348 -8.71 -6.40 20.22
N SER A 349 -9.93 -6.94 20.21
CA SER A 349 -10.38 -8.02 19.33
C SER A 349 -10.24 -7.66 17.84
N ALA A 350 -10.37 -6.38 17.44
CA ALA A 350 -10.14 -5.94 16.07
C ALA A 350 -8.67 -6.13 15.67
N TYR A 351 -7.75 -5.79 16.57
CA TYR A 351 -6.31 -5.99 16.33
C TYR A 351 -5.91 -7.47 16.36
N ASP A 352 -6.51 -8.27 17.26
CA ASP A 352 -6.24 -9.71 17.32
C ASP A 352 -6.71 -10.43 16.04
N SER A 353 -7.86 -10.01 15.50
CA SER A 353 -8.35 -10.50 14.23
C SER A 353 -7.43 -10.10 13.08
N LEU A 354 -6.98 -8.85 13.08
CA LEU A 354 -6.05 -8.35 12.06
C LEU A 354 -4.69 -9.07 12.11
N ARG A 355 -4.15 -9.39 13.30
CA ARG A 355 -2.91 -10.20 13.41
C ARG A 355 -3.07 -11.54 12.72
N ARG A 356 -4.21 -12.24 12.92
CA ARG A 356 -4.49 -13.52 12.22
C ARG A 356 -4.56 -13.36 10.72
N PHE A 357 -5.20 -12.29 10.22
CA PHE A 357 -5.22 -11.99 8.79
C PHE A 357 -3.81 -11.79 8.24
N LEU A 358 -3.00 -10.96 8.89
CA LEU A 358 -1.62 -10.70 8.49
C LEU A 358 -0.76 -11.97 8.49
N ASP A 359 -0.95 -12.89 9.46
CA ASP A 359 -0.28 -14.19 9.47
C ASP A 359 -0.70 -15.04 8.27
N GLY A 360 -1.98 -15.00 7.90
CA GLY A 360 -2.52 -15.75 6.77
C GLY A 360 -2.10 -15.23 5.39
N VAL A 361 -1.78 -13.95 5.26
CA VAL A 361 -1.30 -13.35 3.99
C VAL A 361 0.22 -13.24 3.90
N PHE A 362 0.95 -13.55 4.98
CA PHE A 362 2.40 -13.54 4.97
C PHE A 362 2.96 -14.78 4.26
N VAL A 363 3.90 -14.57 3.34
CA VAL A 363 4.58 -15.64 2.61
C VAL A 363 6.05 -15.65 2.97
N SER A 364 6.42 -16.62 3.83
CA SER A 364 7.76 -16.72 4.40
C SER A 364 8.87 -16.94 3.36
N ALA A 365 8.58 -17.70 2.29
CA ALA A 365 9.53 -17.94 1.21
C ALA A 365 9.94 -16.66 0.48
N GLU A 366 8.98 -15.74 0.26
CA GLU A 366 9.18 -14.47 -0.44
C GLU A 366 9.49 -13.32 0.52
N LYS A 367 9.35 -13.54 1.84
CA LYS A 367 9.50 -12.51 2.89
C LYS A 367 8.60 -11.30 2.69
N GLY A 368 7.43 -11.50 2.07
CA GLY A 368 6.49 -10.47 1.68
C GLY A 368 5.05 -10.84 1.99
N TYR A 369 4.12 -9.98 1.56
CA TYR A 369 2.69 -10.13 1.83
C TYR A 369 1.89 -10.29 0.55
N GLY A 370 0.96 -11.24 0.58
CA GLY A 370 0.00 -11.52 -0.48
C GLY A 370 -1.24 -10.65 -0.41
N TYR A 371 -2.06 -10.73 -1.47
CA TYR A 371 -3.28 -9.96 -1.59
C TYR A 371 -4.37 -10.46 -0.64
N GLN A 372 -4.57 -11.78 -0.55
CA GLN A 372 -5.58 -12.44 0.27
C GLN A 372 -5.00 -13.71 0.89
N ILE A 373 -5.64 -14.23 1.95
CA ILE A 373 -5.35 -15.56 2.47
C ILE A 373 -5.62 -16.58 1.38
N ASN A 374 -4.58 -17.24 0.90
CA ASN A 374 -4.67 -18.26 -0.13
C ASN A 374 -4.34 -19.64 0.49
N PRO A 375 -5.32 -20.51 0.72
CA PRO A 375 -5.08 -21.83 1.31
C PRO A 375 -4.23 -22.75 0.42
N ASN A 376 -4.13 -22.45 -0.87
CA ASN A 376 -3.35 -23.24 -1.82
C ASN A 376 -1.93 -22.73 -2.09
N GLN A 377 -1.56 -21.57 -1.60
CA GLN A 377 -0.23 -20.88 -1.67
C GLN A 377 0.62 -21.12 -2.95
N LYS A 378 0.02 -21.62 -4.04
CA LYS A 378 0.76 -22.03 -5.24
C LYS A 378 1.18 -20.88 -6.16
N PHE A 379 0.54 -19.72 -6.05
CA PHE A 379 0.87 -18.52 -6.82
C PHE A 379 0.83 -17.31 -5.91
N PHE A 380 1.97 -16.82 -5.57
CA PHE A 380 2.13 -15.59 -4.82
C PHE A 380 2.35 -14.44 -5.81
N ASP A 381 1.37 -13.55 -5.91
CA ASP A 381 1.53 -12.30 -6.63
C ASP A 381 2.24 -11.30 -5.70
N PHE A 382 3.56 -11.37 -5.64
CA PHE A 382 4.37 -10.41 -4.89
C PHE A 382 4.18 -9.02 -5.48
N ARG A 383 3.79 -8.09 -4.62
CA ARG A 383 3.67 -6.68 -4.97
C ARG A 383 4.35 -5.85 -3.88
N PRO A 384 5.28 -4.96 -4.24
CA PRO A 384 5.94 -4.08 -3.27
C PRO A 384 4.95 -3.32 -2.38
N ALA A 385 3.82 -2.87 -2.95
CA ALA A 385 2.77 -2.18 -2.21
C ALA A 385 2.19 -3.02 -1.06
N LEU A 386 1.76 -4.28 -1.35
CA LEU A 386 1.17 -5.16 -0.33
C LEU A 386 2.17 -5.51 0.77
N THR A 387 3.44 -5.65 0.41
CA THR A 387 4.51 -5.89 1.38
C THR A 387 4.73 -4.65 2.25
N ALA A 388 4.79 -3.46 1.67
CA ALA A 388 4.91 -2.22 2.43
C ALA A 388 3.73 -2.02 3.40
N GLU A 389 2.50 -2.28 2.94
CA GLU A 389 1.29 -2.25 3.78
C GLU A 389 1.37 -3.25 4.94
N GLY A 390 1.72 -4.50 4.65
CA GLY A 390 1.81 -5.55 5.66
C GLY A 390 2.88 -5.26 6.72
N LEU A 391 4.05 -4.77 6.31
CA LEU A 391 5.12 -4.36 7.22
C LEU A 391 4.70 -3.17 8.08
N LEU A 392 4.06 -2.15 7.49
CA LEU A 392 3.54 -1.02 8.26
C LEU A 392 2.49 -1.47 9.27
N CYS A 393 1.59 -2.39 8.88
CA CYS A 393 0.63 -2.98 9.79
C CYS A 393 1.31 -3.68 10.96
N ARG A 394 2.37 -4.47 10.72
CA ARG A 394 3.15 -5.12 11.78
C ARG A 394 3.81 -4.12 12.72
N GLN A 395 4.38 -3.04 12.18
CA GLN A 395 4.96 -1.96 12.99
C GLN A 395 3.91 -1.32 13.91
N TYR A 396 2.74 -0.96 13.37
CA TYR A 396 1.64 -0.41 14.17
C TYR A 396 1.06 -1.38 15.21
N LEU A 397 1.20 -2.69 14.98
CA LEU A 397 0.79 -3.74 15.92
C LEU A 397 1.89 -4.12 16.93
N GLY A 398 3.02 -3.38 16.92
CA GLY A 398 4.07 -3.51 17.92
C GLY A 398 5.10 -4.61 17.63
N LEU A 399 5.25 -5.05 16.36
CA LEU A 399 6.34 -5.97 16.01
C LEU A 399 7.68 -5.29 16.30
N PRO A 400 8.62 -5.91 17.02
CA PRO A 400 9.92 -5.31 17.34
C PRO A 400 10.70 -4.90 16.08
N ARG A 401 11.47 -3.82 16.20
CA ARG A 401 12.25 -3.26 15.06
C ARG A 401 13.25 -4.25 14.48
N ASP A 402 13.82 -5.09 15.32
CA ASP A 402 14.82 -6.12 14.98
C ASP A 402 14.21 -7.49 14.66
N ASP A 403 12.87 -7.59 14.61
CA ASP A 403 12.21 -8.84 14.22
C ASP A 403 12.67 -9.27 12.82
N PRO A 404 13.11 -10.54 12.64
CA PRO A 404 13.63 -11.03 11.36
C PRO A 404 12.64 -10.90 10.19
N GLN A 405 11.32 -10.99 10.45
CA GLN A 405 10.30 -10.79 9.43
C GLN A 405 10.29 -9.33 8.95
N LEU A 406 10.37 -8.38 9.89
CA LEU A 406 10.40 -6.97 9.57
C LEU A 406 11.68 -6.58 8.82
N VAL A 407 12.84 -7.00 9.34
CA VAL A 407 14.15 -6.70 8.73
C VAL A 407 14.23 -7.24 7.30
N SER A 408 13.90 -8.52 7.09
CA SER A 408 13.98 -9.14 5.76
C SER A 408 12.96 -8.56 4.78
N GLY A 409 11.77 -8.20 5.26
CA GLY A 409 10.76 -7.53 4.43
C GLY A 409 11.19 -6.12 4.01
N VAL A 410 11.84 -5.36 4.90
CA VAL A 410 12.38 -4.04 4.59
C VAL A 410 13.53 -4.12 3.57
N GLU A 411 14.43 -5.11 3.70
CA GLU A 411 15.45 -5.36 2.68
C GLU A 411 14.84 -5.65 1.30
N LEU A 412 13.75 -6.41 1.26
CA LEU A 412 13.01 -6.66 0.05
C LEU A 412 12.43 -5.35 -0.53
N LEU A 413 11.82 -4.49 0.30
CA LEU A 413 11.30 -3.19 -0.14
C LEU A 413 12.38 -2.29 -0.72
N LEU A 414 13.54 -2.17 -0.07
CA LEU A 414 14.65 -1.35 -0.55
C LEU A 414 15.15 -1.80 -1.93
N ARG A 415 15.02 -3.08 -2.25
CA ARG A 415 15.41 -3.64 -3.54
C ARG A 415 14.32 -3.48 -4.61
N GLU A 416 13.06 -3.71 -4.26
CA GLU A 416 11.96 -3.85 -5.23
C GLU A 416 11.07 -2.59 -5.36
N ALA A 417 11.05 -1.72 -4.34
CA ALA A 417 10.18 -0.53 -4.31
C ALA A 417 10.95 0.77 -4.57
N THR A 418 11.85 0.76 -5.54
CA THR A 418 12.67 1.94 -5.88
C THR A 418 11.80 3.12 -6.30
N ILE A 419 12.01 4.30 -5.66
CA ILE A 419 11.37 5.54 -6.08
C ILE A 419 12.05 6.04 -7.37
N ASP A 420 11.28 6.10 -8.45
CA ASP A 420 11.76 6.56 -9.75
C ASP A 420 10.58 7.10 -10.55
N PHE A 421 10.54 8.43 -10.74
CA PHE A 421 9.49 9.10 -11.52
C PHE A 421 9.64 8.93 -13.02
N ASP A 422 10.81 8.58 -13.52
CA ASP A 422 11.09 8.33 -14.93
C ASP A 422 10.77 6.87 -15.33
N TYR A 423 10.52 6.01 -14.33
CA TYR A 423 10.18 4.61 -14.61
C TYR A 423 8.85 4.48 -15.34
N ARG A 424 8.79 3.57 -16.29
CA ARG A 424 7.61 3.33 -17.14
C ARG A 424 6.32 3.00 -16.35
N ARG A 425 6.43 2.55 -15.12
CA ARG A 425 5.31 2.16 -14.27
C ARG A 425 5.61 2.56 -12.84
N LYS A 426 5.39 3.84 -12.54
CA LYS A 426 5.46 4.37 -11.17
C LYS A 426 4.44 3.71 -10.28
N ASN A 427 4.71 3.66 -8.99
CA ASN A 427 3.75 3.21 -7.99
C ASN A 427 3.86 4.07 -6.72
N VAL A 428 3.28 5.28 -6.80
CA VAL A 428 3.28 6.24 -5.69
C VAL A 428 2.58 5.67 -4.46
N TYR A 429 1.62 4.79 -4.66
CA TYR A 429 0.94 4.08 -3.58
C TYR A 429 1.92 3.19 -2.77
N ALA A 430 2.72 2.39 -3.45
CA ALA A 430 3.76 1.58 -2.78
C ALA A 430 4.78 2.46 -2.06
N TRP A 431 5.20 3.56 -2.68
CA TRP A 431 6.16 4.49 -2.09
C TRP A 431 5.64 5.16 -0.83
N TYR A 432 4.36 5.52 -0.80
CA TYR A 432 3.71 6.11 0.37
C TYR A 432 3.80 5.19 1.60
N TYR A 433 3.48 3.90 1.45
CA TYR A 433 3.59 2.94 2.55
C TYR A 433 5.05 2.64 2.91
N ALA A 434 5.89 2.41 1.90
CA ALA A 434 7.31 2.12 2.12
C ALA A 434 8.03 3.28 2.81
N THR A 435 7.65 4.53 2.53
CA THR A 435 8.20 5.72 3.21
C THR A 435 7.96 5.67 4.72
N GLN A 436 6.74 5.34 5.14
CA GLN A 436 6.41 5.21 6.56
C GLN A 436 7.17 4.04 7.21
N VAL A 437 7.23 2.89 6.54
CA VAL A 437 7.99 1.72 7.02
C VAL A 437 9.46 2.08 7.21
N CYS A 438 10.10 2.68 6.21
CA CYS A 438 11.51 3.02 6.27
C CYS A 438 11.79 4.11 7.29
N HIS A 439 10.89 5.10 7.45
CA HIS A 439 11.01 6.13 8.47
C HIS A 439 10.94 5.53 9.89
N ASN A 440 10.02 4.63 10.15
CA ASN A 440 9.94 3.91 11.42
C ASN A 440 11.19 3.06 11.68
N MET A 441 11.79 2.45 10.65
CA MET A 441 13.04 1.69 10.80
C MET A 441 14.23 2.58 11.18
N ASN A 442 14.22 3.85 10.80
CA ASN A 442 15.29 4.81 11.10
C ASN A 442 16.69 4.33 10.61
N GLY A 443 17.77 5.01 11.03
CA GLY A 443 19.15 4.64 10.74
C GLY A 443 19.45 4.50 9.23
N ARG A 444 20.26 3.50 8.85
CA ARG A 444 20.72 3.30 7.46
C ARG A 444 19.56 3.11 6.47
N VAL A 445 18.51 2.39 6.87
CA VAL A 445 17.32 2.14 6.05
C VAL A 445 16.67 3.46 5.66
N TRP A 446 16.43 4.31 6.66
CA TRP A 446 15.83 5.61 6.46
C TRP A 446 16.73 6.55 5.65
N THR A 447 18.01 6.64 5.96
CA THR A 447 18.96 7.49 5.23
C THR A 447 18.97 7.17 3.73
N GLN A 448 19.02 5.88 3.38
CA GLN A 448 19.00 5.43 1.98
C GLN A 448 17.68 5.77 1.29
N TRP A 449 16.54 5.48 1.93
CA TRP A 449 15.21 5.76 1.39
C TRP A 449 14.96 7.25 1.25
N ASN A 450 15.24 8.01 2.31
CA ASN A 450 15.00 9.46 2.36
C ASN A 450 15.78 10.23 1.30
N GLY A 451 17.06 9.90 1.11
CA GLY A 451 17.88 10.52 0.07
C GLY A 451 17.27 10.35 -1.32
N ARG A 452 16.84 9.12 -1.67
CA ARG A 452 16.21 8.85 -2.96
C ARG A 452 14.82 9.51 -3.06
N MET A 453 14.04 9.47 -1.99
CA MET A 453 12.72 10.09 -1.93
C MET A 453 12.80 11.60 -2.19
N GLN A 454 13.69 12.31 -1.49
CA GLN A 454 13.86 13.74 -1.69
C GLN A 454 14.31 14.08 -3.11
N GLU A 455 15.33 13.39 -3.63
CA GLU A 455 15.82 13.58 -5.00
C GLU A 455 14.66 13.50 -6.01
N GLN A 456 13.87 12.45 -5.93
CA GLN A 456 12.82 12.18 -6.89
C GLN A 456 11.60 13.09 -6.71
N LEU A 457 11.14 13.30 -5.48
CA LEU A 457 9.98 14.15 -5.24
C LEU A 457 10.27 15.63 -5.54
N LEU A 458 11.40 16.15 -5.08
CA LEU A 458 11.77 17.55 -5.34
C LEU A 458 12.07 17.80 -6.83
N GLY A 459 12.74 16.85 -7.48
CA GLY A 459 13.11 16.98 -8.90
C GLY A 459 11.91 16.93 -9.85
N HIS A 460 10.81 16.28 -9.46
CA HIS A 460 9.64 16.07 -10.33
C HIS A 460 8.40 16.89 -9.94
N GLN A 461 8.47 17.71 -8.89
CA GLN A 461 7.38 18.63 -8.58
C GLN A 461 7.27 19.71 -9.66
N VAL A 462 6.06 19.95 -10.14
CA VAL A 462 5.80 21.00 -11.14
C VAL A 462 6.07 22.38 -10.54
N GLN A 463 7.00 23.12 -11.13
CA GLN A 463 7.47 24.41 -10.60
C GLN A 463 6.78 25.64 -11.18
N THR A 464 6.06 25.47 -12.30
CA THR A 464 5.45 26.62 -13.03
C THR A 464 4.06 26.28 -13.57
N GLY A 465 3.34 27.31 -13.99
CA GLY A 465 2.02 27.13 -14.62
C GLY A 465 0.89 26.81 -13.64
N ARG A 466 -0.23 26.36 -14.18
CA ARG A 466 -1.45 26.07 -13.45
C ARG A 466 -1.29 24.93 -12.45
N GLU A 467 -0.46 23.96 -12.78
CA GLU A 467 -0.24 22.75 -11.99
C GLU A 467 0.96 22.88 -11.02
N LYS A 468 1.51 24.11 -10.85
CA LYS A 468 2.59 24.39 -9.91
C LYS A 468 2.27 23.84 -8.51
N GLY A 469 3.18 23.05 -7.96
CA GLY A 469 3.11 22.40 -6.65
C GLY A 469 2.61 20.95 -6.71
N SER A 470 2.12 20.47 -7.85
CA SER A 470 1.64 19.10 -8.01
C SER A 470 2.68 18.16 -8.62
N TRP A 471 2.35 16.88 -8.68
CA TRP A 471 3.11 15.85 -9.43
C TRP A 471 2.27 15.25 -10.54
N ASP A 472 2.93 14.91 -11.65
CA ASP A 472 2.31 14.31 -12.82
C ASP A 472 1.86 12.86 -12.54
N PRO A 473 0.56 12.52 -12.75
CA PRO A 473 0.04 11.16 -12.59
C PRO A 473 0.39 10.22 -13.75
N ALA A 474 0.95 10.71 -14.84
CA ALA A 474 1.29 9.89 -16.00
C ALA A 474 2.22 8.73 -15.61
N ASN A 475 1.96 7.55 -16.16
CA ASN A 475 2.69 6.31 -15.89
C ASN A 475 2.61 5.80 -14.44
N ASP A 476 1.85 6.42 -13.55
CA ASP A 476 1.56 5.83 -12.23
C ASP A 476 0.53 4.71 -12.36
N GLN A 477 0.72 3.64 -11.58
CA GLN A 477 -0.14 2.45 -11.62
C GLN A 477 -1.62 2.79 -11.43
N TRP A 478 -1.92 3.74 -10.55
CA TRP A 478 -3.27 4.17 -10.19
C TRP A 478 -3.56 5.62 -10.61
N GLY A 479 -2.58 6.30 -11.21
CA GLY A 479 -2.68 7.69 -11.63
C GLY A 479 -3.83 7.92 -12.62
N HIS A 480 -4.14 6.94 -13.48
CA HIS A 480 -5.27 7.01 -14.41
C HIS A 480 -6.63 6.94 -13.68
N VAL A 481 -6.72 6.34 -12.50
CA VAL A 481 -7.94 6.27 -11.69
C VAL A 481 -8.07 7.48 -10.78
N GLY A 482 -7.01 7.78 -10.00
CA GLY A 482 -7.01 8.80 -8.96
C GLY A 482 -6.63 10.20 -9.47
N GLY A 483 -5.98 10.30 -10.61
CA GLY A 483 -5.56 11.55 -11.21
C GLY A 483 -4.48 12.30 -10.44
N ARG A 484 -4.26 13.54 -10.84
CA ARG A 484 -3.22 14.42 -10.27
C ARG A 484 -3.40 14.68 -8.78
N LEU A 485 -4.65 14.80 -8.30
CA LEU A 485 -4.91 15.03 -6.88
C LEU A 485 -4.44 13.87 -6.01
N TYR A 486 -4.71 12.64 -6.43
CA TYR A 486 -4.26 11.42 -5.74
C TYR A 486 -2.73 11.38 -5.62
N VAL A 487 -2.03 11.53 -6.75
CA VAL A 487 -0.55 11.51 -6.74
C VAL A 487 0.01 12.64 -5.90
N THR A 488 -0.54 13.86 -6.02
CA THR A 488 -0.07 15.04 -5.27
C THR A 488 -0.30 14.87 -3.77
N ALA A 489 -1.45 14.36 -3.33
CA ALA A 489 -1.72 14.14 -1.91
C ALA A 489 -0.77 13.11 -1.30
N LEU A 490 -0.51 11.99 -1.99
CA LEU A 490 0.44 10.98 -1.49
C LEU A 490 1.88 11.50 -1.48
N CYS A 491 2.32 12.24 -2.51
CA CYS A 491 3.65 12.85 -2.53
C CYS A 491 3.83 13.88 -1.40
N ALA A 492 2.81 14.70 -1.12
CA ALA A 492 2.82 15.61 0.02
C ALA A 492 2.94 14.85 1.35
N CYS A 493 2.14 13.79 1.55
CA CYS A 493 2.21 12.95 2.76
C CYS A 493 3.57 12.25 2.93
N MET A 494 4.25 11.87 1.85
CA MET A 494 5.62 11.35 1.93
C MET A 494 6.61 12.40 2.41
N LEU A 495 6.49 13.64 1.95
CA LEU A 495 7.34 14.75 2.41
C LEU A 495 6.98 15.26 3.81
N GLU A 496 5.79 14.96 4.31
CA GLU A 496 5.33 15.25 5.67
C GLU A 496 5.75 14.19 6.69
N VAL A 497 6.31 13.07 6.27
CA VAL A 497 6.57 11.90 7.12
C VAL A 497 7.40 12.24 8.37
N TYR A 498 8.28 13.24 8.30
CA TYR A 498 9.17 13.64 9.38
C TYR A 498 8.42 14.06 10.65
N TYR A 499 7.25 14.65 10.52
CA TYR A 499 6.45 15.21 11.62
C TYR A 499 5.00 14.74 11.63
N ARG A 500 4.56 14.05 10.57
CA ARG A 500 3.16 13.61 10.44
C ARG A 500 2.76 12.64 11.54
N HIS A 501 3.62 11.70 11.87
CA HIS A 501 3.50 10.78 12.98
C HIS A 501 4.83 10.69 13.72
N LEU A 502 4.77 10.63 15.06
CA LEU A 502 5.97 10.33 15.81
C LEU A 502 6.50 8.93 15.47
N PRO A 503 7.81 8.71 15.38
CA PRO A 503 8.38 7.41 15.10
C PRO A 503 7.89 6.37 16.10
N LEU A 504 7.48 5.18 15.60
CA LEU A 504 6.94 4.10 16.42
C LEU A 504 8.00 3.45 17.32
N TYR A 505 9.22 3.35 16.81
CA TYR A 505 10.37 2.85 17.57
C TYR A 505 11.14 4.05 18.08
N ASN A 506 11.34 4.11 19.39
CA ASN A 506 11.95 5.24 20.06
C ASN A 506 13.11 5.83 19.28
N ALA A 507 13.04 7.15 19.10
CA ALA A 507 14.24 7.93 18.97
C ALA A 507 15.09 7.74 20.23
N PRO A 508 16.40 7.73 20.12
CA PRO A 508 17.33 7.60 21.23
C PRO A 508 17.08 8.64 22.31
#